data_add3db0f723e71061902a3991cd01cf4
#
_entry.id   add3db0f723e71061902a3991cd01cf4
#
_cell.length_a   1.000
_cell.length_b   1.000
_cell.length_c   1.000
_cell.angle_alpha   90.00
_cell.angle_beta   90.00
_cell.angle_gamma   90.00
#
_symmetry.space_group_name_H-M   'P 1'
#
loop_
_entity.id
_entity.type
_entity.pdbx_description
1 polymer ?
#
loop_
_entity_poly.entity_id
_entity_poly.type
_entity_poly.pdbx_seq_one_letter_code
_entity_poly.pdbx_strand_id
1 'polypeptide(L)'
;MIQRGHFNVKSLNDDMSEQIFHTYLESIDGQKRYFLQSDYREFAKYMYRIDDQLIELDLTFFDLTYKRLILRMNEVESLYASLLSRPFDFEKKESFDMDYEEQLFPLSQTSRAEKWRKQLKLSTLSVLYDKVQETEKKEEESTADYVSPSWVVLEEEARTTTRENMEDYFDLMNDLERKDWFDTVSYTHLTLPTILLV
;
A
#
# COMPACT_ATOMS: atom_id res chain seq x y z
N MET A 1 -27.61 -15.55 -3.80
CA MET A 1 -27.05 -16.43 -2.75
C MET A 1 -26.80 -15.70 -1.44
N ILE A 2 -26.32 -14.45 -1.46
CA ILE A 2 -26.02 -13.61 -0.26
C ILE A 2 -27.25 -13.36 0.60
N GLN A 3 -28.42 -13.13 0.01
CA GLN A 3 -29.67 -12.86 0.74
C GLN A 3 -30.24 -14.06 1.53
N ARG A 4 -29.81 -15.30 1.26
CA ARG A 4 -30.39 -16.50 1.88
C ARG A 4 -29.62 -17.03 3.10
N GLY A 5 -28.46 -16.46 3.44
CA GLY A 5 -27.59 -16.97 4.50
C GLY A 5 -27.35 -16.05 5.69
N HIS A 6 -27.79 -14.80 5.65
CA HIS A 6 -27.56 -13.84 6.73
C HIS A 6 -28.81 -13.59 7.56
N PHE A 7 -28.66 -13.66 8.89
CA PHE A 7 -29.75 -13.41 9.86
C PHE A 7 -30.24 -11.95 9.86
N ASN A 8 -29.50 -11.04 9.17
CA ASN A 8 -29.88 -9.64 8.98
C ASN A 8 -29.64 -9.28 7.51
N VAL A 9 -30.71 -9.38 6.70
CA VAL A 9 -30.65 -9.00 5.30
C VAL A 9 -30.62 -7.48 5.21
N LYS A 10 -29.40 -6.90 5.15
CA LYS A 10 -29.27 -5.53 4.63
C LYS A 10 -29.74 -5.55 3.19
N SER A 11 -30.65 -4.65 2.85
CA SER A 11 -31.07 -4.47 1.46
C SER A 11 -29.86 -4.08 0.61
N LEU A 12 -29.63 -4.81 -0.47
CA LEU A 12 -28.69 -4.38 -1.50
C LEU A 12 -29.27 -3.11 -2.13
N ASN A 13 -28.62 -1.98 -1.94
CA ASN A 13 -29.04 -0.66 -2.41
C ASN A 13 -27.82 0.25 -2.59
N ASP A 14 -28.04 1.47 -3.09
CA ASP A 14 -27.02 2.48 -3.35
C ASP A 14 -26.13 2.78 -2.12
N ASP A 15 -26.71 2.86 -0.91
CA ASP A 15 -25.96 3.12 0.32
C ASP A 15 -24.97 2.00 0.62
N MET A 16 -25.40 0.75 0.42
CA MET A 16 -24.52 -0.41 0.56
C MET A 16 -23.47 -0.45 -0.55
N SER A 17 -23.85 -0.10 -1.78
CA SER A 17 -22.93 0.00 -2.91
C SER A 17 -21.80 0.99 -2.62
N GLU A 18 -22.12 2.18 -2.11
CA GLU A 18 -21.14 3.21 -1.69
C GLU A 18 -20.21 2.70 -0.60
N GLN A 19 -20.76 2.06 0.45
CA GLN A 19 -19.94 1.47 1.52
C GLN A 19 -18.96 0.42 0.98
N ILE A 20 -19.43 -0.49 0.13
CA ILE A 20 -18.59 -1.51 -0.50
C ILE A 20 -17.50 -0.84 -1.33
N PHE A 21 -17.85 0.17 -2.13
CA PHE A 21 -16.89 0.89 -2.96
C PHE A 21 -15.72 1.46 -2.15
N HIS A 22 -16.01 2.18 -1.07
CA HIS A 22 -14.98 2.79 -0.24
C HIS A 22 -14.14 1.75 0.49
N THR A 23 -14.77 0.78 1.16
CA THR A 23 -14.06 -0.28 1.89
C THR A 23 -13.18 -1.11 0.96
N TYR A 24 -13.66 -1.38 -0.25
CA TYR A 24 -12.88 -2.11 -1.24
C TYR A 24 -11.64 -1.34 -1.69
N LEU A 25 -11.78 -0.07 -2.06
CA LEU A 25 -10.62 0.74 -2.47
C LEU A 25 -9.61 0.91 -1.32
N GLU A 26 -10.09 1.04 -0.09
CA GLU A 26 -9.24 1.08 1.10
C GLU A 26 -8.47 -0.23 1.29
N SER A 27 -9.11 -1.38 1.05
CA SER A 27 -8.46 -2.69 1.17
C SER A 27 -7.34 -2.92 0.16
N ILE A 28 -7.46 -2.40 -1.06
CA ILE A 28 -6.49 -2.61 -2.14
C ILE A 28 -5.44 -1.50 -2.27
N ASP A 29 -5.74 -0.28 -1.83
CA ASP A 29 -4.79 0.85 -1.82
C ASP A 29 -5.09 1.87 -0.69
N GLY A 30 -5.23 1.39 0.56
CA GLY A 30 -5.55 2.23 1.73
C GLY A 30 -4.52 3.32 1.98
N GLN A 31 -3.25 3.10 1.64
CA GLN A 31 -2.21 4.11 1.73
C GLN A 31 -2.22 5.11 0.56
N LYS A 32 -3.12 4.93 -0.42
CA LYS A 32 -3.27 5.81 -1.60
C LYS A 32 -1.94 6.04 -2.31
N ARG A 33 -1.19 4.96 -2.53
CA ARG A 33 0.19 4.98 -3.08
C ARG A 33 0.33 4.39 -4.48
N TYR A 34 -0.69 3.67 -4.95
CA TYR A 34 -0.70 3.07 -6.28
C TYR A 34 -1.57 3.87 -7.25
N PHE A 35 -2.87 4.02 -6.93
CA PHE A 35 -3.80 4.70 -7.80
C PHE A 35 -3.54 6.20 -7.90
N LEU A 36 -3.99 6.76 -9.02
CA LEU A 36 -4.05 8.20 -9.24
C LEU A 36 -5.49 8.70 -9.07
N GLN A 37 -5.65 10.01 -8.90
CA GLN A 37 -6.96 10.65 -8.83
C GLN A 37 -7.79 10.43 -10.12
N SER A 38 -7.14 10.24 -11.27
CA SER A 38 -7.80 9.87 -12.52
C SER A 38 -8.41 8.48 -12.47
N ASP A 39 -7.73 7.53 -11.81
CA ASP A 39 -8.22 6.17 -11.64
C ASP A 39 -9.45 6.17 -10.72
N TYR A 40 -9.36 6.88 -9.59
CA TYR A 40 -10.50 7.04 -8.67
C TYR A 40 -11.73 7.63 -9.37
N ARG A 41 -11.56 8.66 -10.22
CA ARG A 41 -12.67 9.25 -10.98
C ARG A 41 -13.32 8.27 -11.97
N GLU A 42 -12.54 7.35 -12.53
CA GLU A 42 -13.07 6.30 -13.39
C GLU A 42 -13.84 5.27 -12.55
N PHE A 43 -13.31 4.85 -11.41
CA PHE A 43 -13.93 3.92 -10.47
C PHE A 43 -15.24 4.46 -9.89
N ALA A 44 -15.28 5.75 -9.56
CA ALA A 44 -16.45 6.41 -8.96
C ALA A 44 -17.72 6.34 -9.81
N LYS A 45 -17.60 6.01 -11.11
CA LYS A 45 -18.77 5.76 -11.97
C LYS A 45 -19.53 4.49 -11.58
N TYR A 46 -18.92 3.62 -10.79
CA TYR A 46 -19.49 2.35 -10.32
C TYR A 46 -19.97 2.43 -8.86
N MET A 47 -19.76 3.54 -8.17
CA MET A 47 -20.01 3.69 -6.73
C MET A 47 -21.43 3.26 -6.31
N TYR A 48 -22.44 3.58 -7.12
CA TYR A 48 -23.84 3.25 -6.88
C TYR A 48 -24.37 2.12 -7.79
N ARG A 49 -23.46 1.24 -8.27
CA ARG A 49 -23.81 0.16 -9.20
C ARG A 49 -23.24 -1.21 -8.78
N ILE A 50 -22.55 -1.26 -7.64
CA ILE A 50 -21.92 -2.49 -7.17
C ILE A 50 -22.97 -3.48 -6.68
N ASP A 51 -24.05 -2.99 -6.06
CA ASP A 51 -25.18 -3.80 -5.66
C ASP A 51 -25.88 -4.49 -6.86
N ASP A 52 -26.11 -3.76 -7.95
CA ASP A 52 -26.61 -4.31 -9.21
C ASP A 52 -25.67 -5.38 -9.77
N GLN A 53 -24.36 -5.08 -9.81
CA GLN A 53 -23.36 -6.03 -10.28
C GLN A 53 -23.29 -7.29 -9.43
N LEU A 54 -23.48 -7.19 -8.10
CA LEU A 54 -23.52 -8.34 -7.20
C LEU A 54 -24.77 -9.21 -7.47
N ILE A 55 -25.91 -8.60 -7.79
CA ILE A 55 -27.15 -9.31 -8.14
C ILE A 55 -26.97 -10.05 -9.47
N GLU A 56 -26.37 -9.38 -10.46
CA GLU A 56 -26.17 -9.87 -11.82
C GLU A 56 -24.95 -10.80 -11.95
N LEU A 57 -24.14 -10.95 -10.89
CA LEU A 57 -22.83 -11.65 -10.89
C LEU A 57 -21.86 -11.03 -11.92
N ASP A 58 -21.96 -9.71 -12.13
CA ASP A 58 -21.06 -8.96 -12.99
C ASP A 58 -19.80 -8.52 -12.22
N LEU A 59 -18.63 -8.84 -12.74
CA LEU A 59 -17.32 -8.51 -12.13
C LEU A 59 -16.63 -7.31 -12.80
N THR A 60 -17.38 -6.51 -13.56
CA THR A 60 -16.78 -5.41 -14.34
C THR A 60 -16.00 -4.42 -13.48
N PHE A 61 -16.53 -4.01 -12.34
CA PHE A 61 -15.82 -3.11 -11.42
C PHE A 61 -14.56 -3.75 -10.83
N PHE A 62 -14.67 -4.99 -10.36
CA PHE A 62 -13.53 -5.74 -9.84
C PHE A 62 -12.43 -5.90 -10.92
N ASP A 63 -12.79 -6.31 -12.12
CA ASP A 63 -11.83 -6.49 -13.22
C ASP A 63 -11.13 -5.19 -13.64
N LEU A 64 -11.87 -4.08 -13.64
CA LEU A 64 -11.34 -2.76 -13.94
C LEU A 64 -10.29 -2.34 -12.90
N THR A 65 -10.64 -2.44 -11.62
CA THR A 65 -9.78 -2.03 -10.51
C THR A 65 -8.57 -2.95 -10.37
N TYR A 66 -8.76 -4.27 -10.49
CA TYR A 66 -7.67 -5.24 -10.49
C TYR A 66 -6.65 -4.98 -11.59
N LYS A 67 -7.09 -4.86 -12.85
CA LYS A 67 -6.20 -4.55 -13.98
C LYS A 67 -5.45 -3.24 -13.77
N ARG A 68 -6.14 -2.24 -13.22
CA ARG A 68 -5.52 -0.94 -12.93
C ARG A 68 -4.51 -1.05 -11.80
N LEU A 69 -4.78 -1.81 -10.75
CA LEU A 69 -3.86 -2.04 -9.65
C LEU A 69 -2.56 -2.69 -10.15
N ILE A 70 -2.66 -3.78 -10.91
CA ILE A 70 -1.49 -4.46 -11.48
C ILE A 70 -0.66 -3.51 -12.36
N LEU A 71 -1.32 -2.72 -13.22
CA LEU A 71 -0.63 -1.71 -14.02
C LEU A 71 0.14 -0.71 -13.14
N ARG A 72 -0.50 -0.21 -12.07
CA ARG A 72 0.12 0.78 -11.17
C ARG A 72 1.21 0.17 -10.30
N MET A 73 1.10 -1.09 -9.91
CA MET A 73 2.14 -1.82 -9.19
C MET A 73 3.40 -1.96 -10.05
N ASN A 74 3.27 -2.37 -11.30
CA ASN A 74 4.41 -2.49 -12.24
C ASN A 74 5.12 -1.14 -12.47
N GLU A 75 4.35 -0.03 -12.55
CA GLU A 75 4.93 1.32 -12.64
C GLU A 75 5.73 1.68 -11.38
N VAL A 76 5.25 1.31 -10.20
CA VAL A 76 5.90 1.58 -8.92
C VAL A 76 7.13 0.70 -8.72
N GLU A 77 7.09 -0.56 -9.15
CA GLU A 77 8.23 -1.48 -9.09
C GLU A 77 9.45 -0.90 -9.82
N SER A 78 9.25 -0.36 -11.02
CA SER A 78 10.30 0.36 -11.75
C SER A 78 10.74 1.65 -11.04
N LEU A 79 9.82 2.32 -10.37
CA LEU A 79 10.07 3.59 -9.68
C LEU A 79 10.91 3.41 -8.42
N TYR A 80 10.57 2.45 -7.54
CA TYR A 80 11.29 2.30 -6.27
C TYR A 80 12.76 1.92 -6.48
N ALA A 81 13.04 1.08 -7.47
CA ALA A 81 14.42 0.70 -7.82
C ALA A 81 15.26 1.93 -8.21
N SER A 82 14.67 2.84 -8.99
CA SER A 82 15.31 4.10 -9.37
C SER A 82 15.51 5.03 -8.16
N LEU A 83 14.54 5.13 -7.26
CA LEU A 83 14.62 5.98 -6.06
C LEU A 83 15.69 5.48 -5.08
N LEU A 84 15.80 4.16 -4.89
CA LEU A 84 16.79 3.52 -4.02
C LEU A 84 18.19 3.37 -4.66
N SER A 85 18.39 3.79 -5.90
CA SER A 85 19.70 3.76 -6.55
C SER A 85 20.63 4.88 -6.08
N ARG A 86 20.12 5.90 -5.39
CA ARG A 86 20.87 7.07 -4.95
C ARG A 86 20.66 7.30 -3.45
N PRO A 87 21.68 7.83 -2.73
CA PRO A 87 21.53 8.16 -1.32
C PRO A 87 20.45 9.22 -1.10
N PHE A 88 19.78 9.14 0.06
CA PHE A 88 18.82 10.14 0.49
C PHE A 88 19.51 11.32 1.19
N ASP A 89 19.02 12.52 0.96
CA ASP A 89 19.40 13.71 1.70
C ASP A 89 18.58 13.80 3.00
N PHE A 90 19.13 13.31 4.11
CA PHE A 90 18.48 13.34 5.42
C PHE A 90 18.56 14.71 6.12
N GLU A 91 19.38 15.65 5.66
CA GLU A 91 19.42 17.02 6.18
C GLU A 91 18.24 17.85 5.68
N LYS A 92 17.66 17.46 4.54
CA LYS A 92 16.48 18.12 3.99
C LYS A 92 15.29 17.95 4.93
N LYS A 93 14.82 19.08 5.51
CA LYS A 93 13.63 19.12 6.35
C LYS A 93 12.38 18.96 5.49
N GLU A 94 11.71 17.85 5.64
CA GLU A 94 10.45 17.53 4.98
C GLU A 94 9.59 16.65 5.88
N SER A 95 8.28 16.65 5.64
CA SER A 95 7.32 15.82 6.36
C SER A 95 6.70 14.77 5.45
N PHE A 96 6.34 13.65 6.04
CA PHE A 96 5.51 12.62 5.41
C PHE A 96 4.26 12.44 6.25
N ASP A 97 3.11 12.67 5.65
CA ASP A 97 1.82 12.52 6.30
C ASP A 97 1.39 11.04 6.25
N MET A 98 1.10 10.45 7.40
CA MET A 98 0.65 9.07 7.56
C MET A 98 -0.85 8.96 7.85
N ASP A 99 -1.58 10.06 7.89
CA ASP A 99 -3.04 10.06 7.95
C ASP A 99 -3.62 9.84 6.54
N TYR A 100 -3.75 8.56 6.18
CA TYR A 100 -4.19 8.20 4.84
C TYR A 100 -5.70 8.36 4.63
N GLU A 101 -6.50 8.43 5.70
CA GLU A 101 -7.96 8.56 5.58
C GLU A 101 -8.33 9.89 4.91
N GLU A 102 -7.72 10.99 5.37
CA GLU A 102 -7.98 12.34 4.88
C GLU A 102 -7.25 12.67 3.56
N GLN A 103 -6.30 11.83 3.14
CA GLN A 103 -5.54 12.09 1.92
C GLN A 103 -6.35 11.78 0.66
N LEU A 104 -6.10 12.56 -0.38
CA LEU A 104 -6.55 12.25 -1.74
C LEU A 104 -5.53 11.37 -2.47
N PHE A 105 -5.99 10.62 -3.46
CA PHE A 105 -5.08 9.96 -4.39
C PHE A 105 -4.17 10.96 -5.11
N PRO A 106 -2.91 10.62 -5.40
CA PRO A 106 -2.00 11.48 -6.13
C PRO A 106 -2.58 11.97 -7.46
N LEU A 107 -2.41 13.26 -7.75
CA LEU A 107 -2.95 13.86 -8.97
C LEU A 107 -2.22 13.42 -10.25
N SER A 108 -0.95 13.02 -10.12
CA SER A 108 -0.07 12.68 -11.25
C SER A 108 0.96 11.61 -10.87
N GLN A 109 1.61 11.05 -11.87
CA GLN A 109 2.76 10.16 -11.65
C GLN A 109 3.90 10.86 -10.87
N THR A 110 4.12 12.15 -11.10
CA THR A 110 5.13 12.93 -10.38
C THR A 110 4.80 13.07 -8.90
N SER A 111 3.54 13.39 -8.56
CA SER A 111 3.12 13.48 -7.15
C SER A 111 3.13 12.12 -6.45
N ARG A 112 2.80 11.03 -7.18
CA ARG A 112 2.93 9.67 -6.67
C ARG A 112 4.40 9.29 -6.44
N ALA A 113 5.29 9.63 -7.37
CA ALA A 113 6.73 9.39 -7.22
C ALA A 113 7.31 10.13 -6.01
N GLU A 114 6.87 11.36 -5.77
CA GLU A 114 7.30 12.13 -4.58
C GLU A 114 6.76 11.51 -3.29
N LYS A 115 5.54 11.01 -3.26
CA LYS A 115 4.99 10.26 -2.12
C LYS A 115 5.84 9.00 -1.84
N TRP A 116 6.16 8.22 -2.86
CA TRP A 116 7.02 7.05 -2.75
C TRP A 116 8.45 7.40 -2.29
N ARG A 117 9.03 8.47 -2.84
CA ARG A 117 10.35 8.94 -2.42
C ARG A 117 10.40 9.24 -0.92
N LYS A 118 9.40 9.95 -0.40
CA LYS A 118 9.32 10.28 1.03
C LYS A 118 9.10 9.04 1.90
N GLN A 119 8.25 8.12 1.46
CA GLN A 119 8.00 6.86 2.17
C GLN A 119 9.27 6.00 2.24
N LEU A 120 9.97 5.84 1.12
CA LEU A 120 11.22 5.07 1.08
C LEU A 120 12.34 5.74 1.89
N LYS A 121 12.42 7.08 1.86
CA LYS A 121 13.34 7.82 2.73
C LYS A 121 13.04 7.56 4.21
N LEU A 122 11.77 7.57 4.62
CA LEU A 122 11.37 7.26 6.00
C LEU A 122 11.72 5.82 6.37
N SER A 123 11.43 4.85 5.51
CA SER A 123 11.79 3.45 5.73
C SER A 123 13.31 3.26 5.85
N THR A 124 14.06 3.87 4.96
CA THR A 124 15.54 3.83 5.02
C THR A 124 16.08 4.50 6.29
N LEU A 125 15.46 5.61 6.73
CA LEU A 125 15.84 6.28 7.97
C LEU A 125 15.60 5.39 9.20
N SER A 126 14.51 4.63 9.23
CA SER A 126 14.23 3.68 10.32
C SER A 126 15.29 2.59 10.38
N VAL A 127 15.61 1.97 9.25
CA VAL A 127 16.68 0.94 9.18
C VAL A 127 18.04 1.52 9.56
N LEU A 128 18.34 2.74 9.10
CA LEU A 128 19.58 3.44 9.43
C LEU A 128 19.69 3.72 10.93
N TYR A 129 18.61 4.15 11.56
CA TYR A 129 18.57 4.37 13.00
C TYR A 129 18.88 3.08 13.77
N ASP A 130 18.28 1.95 13.40
CA ASP A 130 18.53 0.66 14.02
C ASP A 130 20.00 0.24 13.87
N LYS A 131 20.61 0.44 12.69
CA LYS A 131 22.02 0.16 12.43
C LYS A 131 22.97 1.04 13.25
N VAL A 132 22.64 2.32 13.43
CA VAL A 132 23.41 3.23 14.28
C VAL A 132 23.38 2.76 15.73
N GLN A 133 22.18 2.43 16.26
CA GLN A 133 22.03 1.92 17.62
C GLN A 133 22.81 0.60 17.84
N GLU A 134 22.81 -0.30 16.87
CA GLU A 134 23.58 -1.53 16.92
C GLU A 134 25.10 -1.26 16.92
N THR A 135 25.53 -0.30 16.13
CA THR A 135 26.95 0.11 16.06
C THR A 135 27.42 0.73 17.38
N GLU A 136 26.64 1.63 17.98
CA GLU A 136 26.92 2.24 19.28
C GLU A 136 27.02 1.19 20.38
N LYS A 137 26.17 0.19 20.43
CA LYS A 137 26.28 -0.92 21.39
C LYS A 137 27.54 -1.74 21.20
N LYS A 138 27.93 -2.03 19.95
CA LYS A 138 29.15 -2.75 19.66
C LYS A 138 30.41 -1.95 20.07
N GLU A 139 30.38 -0.63 19.93
CA GLU A 139 31.45 0.26 20.44
C GLU A 139 31.56 0.18 21.95
N GLU A 140 30.47 0.23 22.68
CA GLU A 140 30.46 0.17 24.16
C GLU A 140 30.93 -1.19 24.69
N GLU A 141 30.58 -2.29 23.99
CA GLU A 141 30.92 -3.66 24.42
C GLU A 141 32.32 -4.09 23.97
N SER A 142 32.94 -3.37 23.03
CA SER A 142 34.22 -3.80 22.43
C SER A 142 35.42 -3.27 23.18
N THR A 143 36.40 -4.15 23.38
CA THR A 143 37.73 -3.80 23.89
C THR A 143 38.69 -3.56 22.72
N ALA A 144 38.99 -2.30 22.44
CA ALA A 144 40.17 -1.74 21.75
C ALA A 144 40.30 -1.85 20.21
N ASP A 145 39.68 -2.77 19.49
CA ASP A 145 39.91 -2.95 18.03
C ASP A 145 38.69 -2.79 17.13
N TYR A 146 37.49 -2.40 17.65
CA TYR A 146 36.31 -2.18 16.83
C TYR A 146 36.38 -0.84 16.09
N VAL A 147 36.29 -0.88 14.77
CA VAL A 147 36.22 0.31 13.93
C VAL A 147 34.80 0.47 13.43
N SER A 148 34.14 1.51 13.91
CA SER A 148 32.75 1.81 13.50
C SER A 148 32.64 2.15 12.02
N PRO A 149 31.63 1.63 11.32
CA PRO A 149 31.36 2.01 9.94
C PRO A 149 31.08 3.51 9.83
N SER A 150 31.48 4.12 8.73
CA SER A 150 31.14 5.51 8.47
C SER A 150 29.67 5.67 8.18
N TRP A 151 29.14 6.89 8.38
CA TRP A 151 27.74 7.23 8.02
C TRP A 151 27.36 6.83 6.59
N VAL A 152 28.26 7.01 5.63
CA VAL A 152 28.04 6.65 4.22
C VAL A 152 27.83 5.14 4.06
N VAL A 153 28.60 4.33 4.78
CA VAL A 153 28.45 2.86 4.75
C VAL A 153 27.13 2.44 5.39
N LEU A 154 26.80 3.00 6.55
CA LEU A 154 25.52 2.71 7.23
C LEU A 154 24.30 3.10 6.39
N GLU A 155 24.37 4.25 5.70
CA GLU A 155 23.30 4.69 4.78
C GLU A 155 23.16 3.74 3.59
N GLU A 156 24.24 3.33 2.97
CA GLU A 156 24.23 2.40 1.84
C GLU A 156 23.67 1.04 2.24
N GLU A 157 24.07 0.52 3.39
CA GLU A 157 23.50 -0.72 3.94
C GLU A 157 22.02 -0.59 4.27
N ALA A 158 21.60 0.53 4.88
CA ALA A 158 20.18 0.76 5.20
C ALA A 158 19.32 0.85 3.93
N ARG A 159 19.83 1.53 2.91
CA ARG A 159 19.17 1.65 1.60
C ARG A 159 19.12 0.30 0.86
N THR A 160 20.15 -0.53 1.00
CA THR A 160 20.18 -1.89 0.46
C THR A 160 19.12 -2.76 1.15
N THR A 161 19.07 -2.76 2.48
CA THR A 161 18.04 -3.48 3.25
C THR A 161 16.62 -3.00 2.88
N THR A 162 16.44 -1.68 2.70
CA THR A 162 15.13 -1.15 2.24
C THR A 162 14.77 -1.67 0.84
N ARG A 163 15.75 -1.82 -0.04
CA ARG A 163 15.54 -2.39 -1.37
C ARG A 163 15.14 -3.86 -1.30
N GLU A 164 15.87 -4.66 -0.54
CA GLU A 164 15.56 -6.09 -0.32
C GLU A 164 14.13 -6.27 0.23
N ASN A 165 13.74 -5.47 1.22
CA ASN A 165 12.37 -5.49 1.74
C ASN A 165 11.31 -5.14 0.69
N MET A 166 11.64 -4.24 -0.25
CA MET A 166 10.73 -3.89 -1.35
C MET A 166 10.68 -5.00 -2.41
N GLU A 167 11.80 -5.66 -2.70
CA GLU A 167 11.86 -6.82 -3.60
C GLU A 167 11.00 -7.95 -3.04
N ASP A 168 11.20 -8.34 -1.79
CA ASP A 168 10.38 -9.36 -1.11
C ASP A 168 8.89 -9.02 -1.11
N TYR A 169 8.56 -7.74 -0.88
CA TYR A 169 7.16 -7.28 -0.91
C TYR A 169 6.56 -7.43 -2.32
N PHE A 170 7.27 -6.99 -3.38
CA PHE A 170 6.75 -7.09 -4.74
C PHE A 170 6.70 -8.52 -5.25
N ASP A 171 7.67 -9.37 -4.87
CA ASP A 171 7.65 -10.79 -5.18
C ASP A 171 6.39 -11.44 -4.59
N LEU A 172 6.10 -11.19 -3.30
CA LEU A 172 4.87 -11.67 -2.66
C LEU A 172 3.60 -11.18 -3.37
N MET A 173 3.55 -9.89 -3.74
CA MET A 173 2.38 -9.29 -4.39
C MET A 173 2.19 -9.79 -5.82
N ASN A 174 3.29 -10.07 -6.53
CA ASN A 174 3.26 -10.59 -7.90
C ASN A 174 2.89 -12.07 -7.96
N ASP A 175 3.13 -12.83 -6.87
CA ASP A 175 2.71 -14.23 -6.75
C ASP A 175 1.19 -14.37 -6.51
N LEU A 176 0.48 -13.30 -6.13
CA LEU A 176 -0.96 -13.33 -5.94
C LEU A 176 -1.70 -13.45 -7.27
N GLU A 177 -2.44 -14.53 -7.44
CA GLU A 177 -3.33 -14.70 -8.60
C GLU A 177 -4.58 -13.81 -8.49
N ARG A 178 -5.26 -13.56 -9.64
CA ARG A 178 -6.52 -12.83 -9.67
C ARG A 178 -7.56 -13.37 -8.68
N LYS A 179 -7.55 -14.68 -8.45
CA LYS A 179 -8.45 -15.32 -7.49
C LYS A 179 -8.13 -14.91 -6.06
N ASP A 180 -6.87 -14.84 -5.68
CA ASP A 180 -6.43 -14.47 -4.33
C ASP A 180 -6.83 -13.01 -4.02
N TRP A 181 -6.68 -12.12 -5.00
CA TRP A 181 -7.19 -10.75 -4.91
C TRP A 181 -8.71 -10.71 -4.74
N PHE A 182 -9.43 -11.53 -5.47
CA PHE A 182 -10.89 -11.63 -5.36
C PHE A 182 -11.31 -12.19 -3.99
N ASP A 183 -10.64 -13.20 -3.49
CA ASP A 183 -10.95 -13.83 -2.20
C ASP A 183 -10.67 -12.85 -1.04
N THR A 184 -9.57 -12.08 -1.09
CA THR A 184 -9.26 -11.02 -0.13
C THR A 184 -10.39 -9.99 -0.06
N VAL A 185 -10.88 -9.54 -1.20
CA VAL A 185 -11.97 -8.60 -1.32
C VAL A 185 -13.29 -9.18 -0.81
N SER A 186 -13.62 -10.40 -1.24
CA SER A 186 -14.87 -11.07 -0.85
C SER A 186 -14.91 -11.33 0.65
N TYR A 187 -13.78 -11.69 1.26
CA TYR A 187 -13.69 -11.93 2.70
C TYR A 187 -13.88 -10.64 3.49
N THR A 188 -13.23 -9.56 3.11
CA THR A 188 -13.36 -8.24 3.77
C THR A 188 -14.80 -7.69 3.66
N HIS A 189 -15.47 -7.87 2.54
CA HIS A 189 -16.81 -7.34 2.32
C HIS A 189 -17.93 -8.19 2.91
N LEU A 190 -17.76 -9.51 2.98
CA LEU A 190 -18.78 -10.41 3.50
C LEU A 190 -18.70 -10.58 5.03
N THR A 191 -17.54 -10.32 5.65
CA THR A 191 -17.33 -10.54 7.09
C THR A 191 -17.40 -9.27 7.93
N LEU A 192 -17.07 -8.08 7.39
CA LEU A 192 -17.12 -6.82 8.12
C LEU A 192 -18.50 -6.46 8.71
N PRO A 193 -19.64 -6.71 8.04
CA PRO A 193 -20.95 -6.49 8.65
C PRO A 193 -21.27 -7.40 9.83
N THR A 194 -20.57 -8.53 9.96
CA THR A 194 -20.78 -9.50 11.04
C THR A 194 -19.90 -9.26 12.27
N ILE A 195 -18.75 -8.61 12.14
CA ILE A 195 -17.80 -8.34 13.23
C ILE A 195 -18.18 -7.07 14.02
N LEU A 196 -18.91 -6.13 13.41
CA LEU A 196 -19.37 -4.90 14.07
C LEU A 196 -20.64 -5.07 14.91
N LEU A 197 -21.13 -6.30 15.10
CA LEU A 197 -22.34 -6.62 15.86
C LEU A 197 -22.07 -7.50 17.11
N VAL A 198 -20.82 -7.49 17.63
CA VAL A 198 -20.50 -8.12 18.94
C VAL A 198 -20.15 -7.04 19.95
#